data_f75bc8d102465d06af83bf1f61174484
#
_entry.id   f75bc8d102465d06af83bf1f61174484
#
_cell.length_a   1.000
_cell.length_b   1.000
_cell.length_c   1.000
_cell.angle_alpha   90.00
_cell.angle_beta   90.00
_cell.angle_gamma   90.00
#
_symmetry.space_group_name_H-M   'P 1'
#
loop_
_entity.id
_entity.type
_entity.pdbx_description
1 polymer ?
#
loop_
_entity_poly.entity_id
_entity_poly.type
_entity_poly.pdbx_seq_one_letter_code
_entity_poly.pdbx_strand_id
1 'polypeptide(L)'
;LKKRDNSKALITLVADKEEQEKITGIKNDLQFDNKPTTFIYPNSKSLAKNLIASNGSVAIRIVKDKFCQNLIKKFGKPIVSTSANISGSKNPNKFSEISKEIKNNVDYIVNLRKGEIMSIPSKIILINTDGTYTKIR
;
A
#
# COMPACT_ATOMS: atom_id res chain seq x y z
N LEU A 1 -15.42 9.32 8.44
CA LEU A 1 -14.19 9.63 7.67
C LEU A 1 -12.99 9.46 8.56
N LYS A 2 -11.99 8.72 8.09
CA LYS A 2 -10.76 8.46 8.82
C LYS A 2 -10.03 9.78 9.10
N LYS A 3 -10.14 10.33 10.31
CA LYS A 3 -9.24 11.41 10.77
C LYS A 3 -7.85 10.79 10.88
N ARG A 4 -7.02 11.02 9.86
CA ARG A 4 -5.70 10.44 9.78
C ARG A 4 -4.68 11.43 10.31
N ASP A 5 -3.75 10.92 11.11
CA ASP A 5 -2.49 11.61 11.38
C ASP A 5 -1.69 11.66 10.06
N ASN A 6 -1.42 12.86 9.57
CA ASN A 6 -0.67 13.10 8.32
C ASN A 6 0.78 12.58 8.37
N SER A 7 1.26 12.13 9.54
CA SER A 7 2.59 11.56 9.72
C SER A 7 2.77 10.16 9.10
N LYS A 8 1.66 9.44 8.80
CA LYS A 8 1.73 8.09 8.22
C LYS A 8 1.45 8.15 6.71
N ALA A 9 2.46 7.89 5.89
CA ALA A 9 2.32 7.81 4.45
C ALA A 9 1.24 6.79 4.03
N LEU A 10 0.45 7.16 3.01
CA LEU A 10 -0.47 6.23 2.34
C LEU A 10 0.35 5.26 1.49
N ILE A 11 -0.11 4.03 1.35
CA ILE A 11 0.56 3.05 0.50
C ILE A 11 0.01 3.17 -0.91
N THR A 12 0.91 3.35 -1.88
CA THR A 12 0.58 3.30 -3.30
C THR A 12 0.71 1.86 -3.79
N LEU A 13 -0.36 1.30 -4.34
CA LEU A 13 -0.37 -0.03 -4.96
C LEU A 13 -0.08 0.11 -6.45
N VAL A 14 0.86 -0.69 -6.94
CA VAL A 14 1.22 -0.79 -8.35
C VAL A 14 1.10 -2.24 -8.83
N ALA A 15 0.84 -2.45 -10.11
CA ALA A 15 0.64 -3.77 -10.67
C ALA A 15 1.94 -4.57 -10.81
N ASP A 16 3.06 -3.89 -11.10
CA ASP A 16 4.33 -4.51 -11.42
C ASP A 16 5.55 -3.61 -11.10
N LYS A 17 6.74 -4.14 -11.35
CA LYS A 17 8.01 -3.44 -11.13
C LYS A 17 8.21 -2.26 -12.08
N GLU A 18 7.74 -2.36 -13.30
CA GLU A 18 7.88 -1.30 -14.31
C GLU A 18 7.13 -0.03 -13.88
N GLU A 19 5.91 -0.19 -13.37
CA GLU A 19 5.12 0.92 -12.83
C GLU A 19 5.79 1.53 -11.60
N GLN A 20 6.34 0.71 -10.69
CA GLN A 20 7.11 1.19 -9.54
C GLN A 20 8.35 1.99 -9.97
N GLU A 21 9.09 1.52 -10.95
CA GLU A 21 10.30 2.18 -11.46
C GLU A 21 9.98 3.52 -12.12
N LYS A 22 8.90 3.60 -12.89
CA LYS A 22 8.40 4.87 -13.45
C LYS A 22 8.10 5.92 -12.37
N ILE A 23 7.52 5.49 -11.25
CA ILE A 23 7.15 6.38 -10.14
C ILE A 23 8.36 6.86 -9.36
N THR A 24 9.31 6.00 -9.06
CA THR A 24 10.45 6.30 -8.17
C THR A 24 11.71 6.70 -8.92
N GLY A 25 11.89 6.20 -10.14
CA GLY A 25 13.14 6.25 -10.89
C GLY A 25 14.21 5.32 -10.33
N ILE A 26 13.86 4.43 -9.41
CA ILE A 26 14.77 3.49 -8.77
C ILE A 26 14.42 2.08 -9.20
N LYS A 27 15.36 1.40 -9.85
CA LYS A 27 15.24 -0.01 -10.19
C LYS A 27 15.38 -0.85 -8.93
N ASN A 28 14.39 -1.70 -8.68
CA ASN A 28 14.39 -2.59 -7.54
C ASN A 28 14.46 -4.04 -8.01
N ASP A 29 15.66 -4.60 -8.03
CA ASP A 29 15.91 -6.00 -8.40
C ASP A 29 15.86 -6.96 -7.21
N LEU A 30 15.54 -6.45 -6.01
CA LEU A 30 15.44 -7.28 -4.81
C LEU A 30 14.38 -8.35 -4.99
N GLN A 31 14.78 -9.58 -4.76
CA GLN A 31 13.87 -10.72 -4.73
C GLN A 31 13.42 -10.94 -3.28
N PHE A 32 12.13 -10.72 -3.05
CA PHE A 32 11.53 -11.03 -1.75
C PHE A 32 10.61 -12.23 -1.89
N ASP A 33 10.46 -12.94 -0.77
CA ASP A 33 9.51 -14.04 -0.66
C ASP A 33 8.08 -13.63 -1.07
N ASN A 34 7.19 -14.60 -1.19
CA ASN A 34 5.81 -14.35 -1.63
C ASN A 34 4.95 -13.57 -0.62
N LYS A 35 5.51 -13.10 0.49
CA LYS A 35 4.79 -12.30 1.48
C LYS A 35 4.56 -10.86 0.99
N PRO A 36 3.43 -10.26 1.34
CA PRO A 36 3.18 -8.86 1.02
C PRO A 36 4.29 -7.97 1.57
N THR A 37 4.93 -7.18 0.70
CA THR A 37 6.04 -6.30 1.08
C THR A 37 5.74 -4.88 0.62
N THR A 38 5.94 -3.91 1.49
CA THR A 38 5.86 -2.48 1.21
C THR A 38 7.26 -1.92 1.24
N PHE A 39 7.65 -1.23 0.17
CA PHE A 39 8.93 -0.55 0.06
C PHE A 39 8.73 0.93 0.32
N ILE A 40 9.63 1.51 1.12
CA ILE A 40 9.70 2.96 1.32
C ILE A 40 10.87 3.47 0.49
N TYR A 41 10.58 4.29 -0.51
CA TYR A 41 11.56 4.93 -1.38
C TYR A 41 11.85 6.35 -0.91
N PRO A 42 13.08 6.87 -1.09
CA PRO A 42 13.48 8.18 -0.59
C PRO A 42 12.77 9.33 -1.29
N ASN A 43 12.25 9.11 -2.50
CA ASN A 43 11.57 10.14 -3.31
C ASN A 43 10.57 9.54 -4.30
N SER A 44 9.82 10.41 -4.98
CA SER A 44 8.93 10.07 -6.09
C SER A 44 8.99 11.13 -7.18
N LYS A 45 8.86 10.70 -8.44
CA LYS A 45 8.84 11.58 -9.63
C LYS A 45 7.42 12.04 -10.02
N SER A 46 6.39 11.27 -9.67
CA SER A 46 5.07 11.43 -10.28
C SER A 46 3.87 11.18 -9.36
N LEU A 47 4.06 11.07 -8.04
CA LEU A 47 2.95 10.91 -7.12
C LEU A 47 2.38 12.26 -6.65
N ALA A 48 1.10 12.25 -6.29
CA ALA A 48 0.45 13.41 -5.70
C ALA A 48 1.09 13.79 -4.36
N LYS A 49 1.15 15.08 -4.06
CA LYS A 49 1.83 15.61 -2.85
C LYS A 49 1.35 14.97 -1.54
N ASN A 50 0.06 14.64 -1.43
CA ASN A 50 -0.52 14.01 -0.24
C ASN A 50 -0.14 12.53 -0.06
N LEU A 51 0.56 11.92 -1.02
CA LEU A 51 1.12 10.57 -0.94
C LEU A 51 2.60 10.58 -0.53
N ILE A 52 3.21 11.75 -0.53
CA ILE A 52 4.62 11.95 -0.18
C ILE A 52 4.67 12.33 1.31
N ALA A 53 5.49 11.61 2.07
CA ALA A 53 5.73 11.94 3.48
C ALA A 53 6.49 13.27 3.62
N SER A 54 6.48 13.87 4.80
CA SER A 54 7.16 15.15 5.08
C SER A 54 8.66 15.13 4.79
N ASN A 55 9.30 13.96 4.89
CA ASN A 55 10.71 13.75 4.55
C ASN A 55 10.94 13.41 3.05
N GLY A 56 9.94 13.52 2.20
CA GLY A 56 10.01 13.22 0.77
C GLY A 56 9.81 11.75 0.40
N SER A 57 9.77 10.84 1.37
CA SER A 57 9.65 9.40 1.11
C SER A 57 8.24 8.99 0.67
N VAL A 58 8.16 7.87 -0.05
CA VAL A 58 6.91 7.29 -0.55
C VAL A 58 6.85 5.80 -0.27
N ALA A 59 5.68 5.32 0.12
CA ALA A 59 5.45 3.90 0.37
C ALA A 59 4.75 3.25 -0.83
N ILE A 60 5.41 2.27 -1.46
CA ILE A 60 4.90 1.57 -2.64
C ILE A 60 4.84 0.07 -2.36
N ARG A 61 3.78 -0.57 -2.84
CA ARG A 61 3.63 -2.03 -2.82
C ARG A 61 3.29 -2.54 -4.21
N ILE A 62 4.14 -3.42 -4.73
CA ILE A 62 3.82 -4.21 -5.90
C ILE A 62 2.84 -5.29 -5.45
N VAL A 63 1.62 -5.28 -5.98
CA VAL A 63 0.61 -6.25 -5.60
C VAL A 63 0.86 -7.61 -6.25
N LYS A 64 0.68 -8.69 -5.49
CA LYS A 64 0.80 -10.07 -6.00
C LYS A 64 -0.56 -10.73 -6.24
N ASP A 65 -1.60 -10.16 -5.66
CA ASP A 65 -2.97 -10.63 -5.82
C ASP A 65 -3.49 -10.35 -7.24
N LYS A 66 -3.97 -11.38 -7.90
CA LYS A 66 -4.47 -11.31 -9.28
C LYS A 66 -5.59 -10.31 -9.48
N PHE A 67 -6.54 -10.25 -8.53
CA PHE A 67 -7.64 -9.29 -8.61
C PHE A 67 -7.13 -7.86 -8.56
N CYS A 68 -6.25 -7.56 -7.61
CA CYS A 68 -5.65 -6.23 -7.46
C CYS A 68 -4.80 -5.85 -8.69
N GLN A 69 -3.99 -6.79 -9.22
CA GLN A 69 -3.21 -6.55 -10.44
C GLN A 69 -4.11 -6.19 -11.64
N ASN A 70 -5.17 -6.98 -11.85
CA ASN A 70 -6.11 -6.75 -12.95
C ASN A 70 -6.86 -5.42 -12.76
N LEU A 71 -7.25 -5.10 -11.54
CA LEU A 71 -7.91 -3.84 -11.22
C LEU A 71 -7.02 -2.65 -11.55
N ILE A 72 -5.76 -2.64 -11.10
CA ILE A 72 -4.80 -1.57 -11.35
C ILE A 72 -4.54 -1.43 -12.85
N LYS A 73 -4.29 -2.54 -13.54
CA LYS A 73 -4.06 -2.53 -15.00
C LYS A 73 -5.26 -2.00 -15.78
N LYS A 74 -6.47 -2.39 -15.39
CA LYS A 74 -7.71 -1.92 -16.04
C LYS A 74 -8.01 -0.46 -15.72
N PHE A 75 -7.68 -0.01 -14.51
CA PHE A 75 -7.79 1.40 -14.10
C PHE A 75 -6.73 2.28 -14.78
N GLY A 76 -5.58 1.71 -15.15
CA GLY A 76 -4.49 2.40 -15.84
C GLY A 76 -3.67 3.36 -14.97
N LYS A 77 -3.83 3.29 -13.65
CA LYS A 77 -3.13 4.15 -12.68
C LYS A 77 -2.91 3.39 -11.36
N PRO A 78 -1.90 3.78 -10.56
CA PRO A 78 -1.72 3.31 -9.19
C PRO A 78 -2.95 3.58 -8.32
N ILE A 79 -3.19 2.71 -7.34
CA ILE A 79 -4.31 2.82 -6.40
C ILE A 79 -3.77 3.12 -5.00
N VAL A 80 -4.38 4.10 -4.34
CA VAL A 80 -4.05 4.42 -2.94
C VAL A 80 -4.70 3.42 -2.00
N SER A 81 -3.94 2.92 -1.03
CA SER A 81 -4.38 1.94 -0.05
C SER A 81 -4.13 2.39 1.38
N THR A 82 -5.05 2.04 2.25
CA THR A 82 -4.93 2.20 3.69
C THR A 82 -5.64 1.06 4.42
N SER A 83 -5.38 0.88 5.71
CA SER A 83 -6.09 -0.10 6.53
C SER A 83 -7.57 0.27 6.70
N ALA A 84 -8.44 -0.75 6.73
CA ALA A 84 -9.90 -0.58 6.87
C ALA A 84 -10.33 -0.43 8.34
N ASN A 85 -9.68 0.48 9.08
CA ASN A 85 -10.00 0.79 10.48
C ASN A 85 -10.11 2.30 10.70
N ILE A 86 -10.82 2.72 11.73
CA ILE A 86 -10.77 4.11 12.21
C ILE A 86 -9.38 4.37 12.80
N SER A 87 -8.87 5.59 12.62
CA SER A 87 -7.53 5.95 13.11
C SER A 87 -7.43 5.71 14.62
N GLY A 88 -6.38 5.01 15.06
CA GLY A 88 -6.21 4.62 16.46
C GLY A 88 -6.91 3.31 16.87
N SER A 89 -7.83 2.79 16.08
CA SER A 89 -8.47 1.50 16.35
C SER A 89 -7.65 0.33 15.84
N LYS A 90 -7.90 -0.86 16.39
CA LYS A 90 -7.27 -2.12 15.95
C LYS A 90 -7.55 -2.39 14.47
N ASN A 91 -6.55 -2.91 13.76
CA ASN A 91 -6.73 -3.37 12.40
C ASN A 91 -7.65 -4.62 12.36
N PRO A 92 -8.65 -4.67 11.47
CA PRO A 92 -9.46 -5.87 11.29
C PRO A 92 -8.62 -6.98 10.64
N ASN A 93 -8.82 -8.22 11.08
CA ASN A 93 -8.20 -9.40 10.48
C ASN A 93 -9.06 -10.02 9.38
N LYS A 94 -10.36 -9.72 9.35
CA LYS A 94 -11.33 -10.24 8.38
C LYS A 94 -12.43 -9.21 8.11
N PHE A 95 -13.16 -9.38 7.04
CA PHE A 95 -14.19 -8.44 6.61
C PHE A 95 -15.28 -8.17 7.68
N SER A 96 -15.71 -9.19 8.44
CA SER A 96 -16.72 -9.03 9.47
C SER A 96 -16.29 -8.08 10.61
N GLU A 97 -15.00 -7.94 10.85
CA GLU A 97 -14.43 -7.06 11.89
C GLU A 97 -14.32 -5.59 11.45
N ILE A 98 -14.47 -5.29 10.16
CA ILE A 98 -14.52 -3.91 9.68
C ILE A 98 -15.77 -3.23 10.25
N SER A 99 -15.59 -2.06 10.87
CA SER A 99 -16.68 -1.33 11.50
C SER A 99 -17.81 -1.00 10.53
N LYS A 100 -19.05 -0.93 11.04
CA LYS A 100 -20.21 -0.49 10.26
C LYS A 100 -20.02 0.92 9.70
N GLU A 101 -19.38 1.80 10.49
CA GLU A 101 -19.08 3.17 10.06
C GLU A 101 -18.25 3.19 8.77
N ILE A 102 -17.19 2.38 8.67
CA ILE A 102 -16.40 2.30 7.43
C ILE A 102 -17.23 1.71 6.30
N LYS A 103 -17.94 0.60 6.55
CA LYS A 103 -18.76 -0.06 5.51
C LYS A 103 -19.84 0.85 4.93
N ASN A 104 -20.43 1.71 5.75
CA ASN A 104 -21.50 2.63 5.33
C ASN A 104 -21.00 3.91 4.67
N ASN A 105 -19.70 4.21 4.78
CA ASN A 105 -19.09 5.43 4.24
C ASN A 105 -18.11 5.19 3.07
N VAL A 106 -18.16 4.01 2.45
CA VAL A 106 -17.46 3.72 1.19
C VAL A 106 -18.46 3.62 0.05
N ASP A 107 -18.06 4.04 -1.13
CA ASP A 107 -18.92 4.02 -2.32
C ASP A 107 -19.14 2.59 -2.84
N TYR A 108 -18.16 1.70 -2.62
CA TYR A 108 -18.25 0.31 -3.09
C TYR A 108 -17.51 -0.66 -2.16
N ILE A 109 -18.12 -1.83 -1.97
CA ILE A 109 -17.52 -2.94 -1.23
C ILE A 109 -17.32 -4.12 -2.20
N VAL A 110 -16.08 -4.50 -2.42
CA VAL A 110 -15.74 -5.65 -3.28
C VAL A 110 -16.28 -6.95 -2.68
N ASN A 111 -17.10 -7.66 -3.44
CA ASN A 111 -17.68 -8.94 -3.01
C ASN A 111 -16.73 -10.12 -3.30
N LEU A 112 -15.56 -10.13 -2.66
CA LEU A 112 -14.54 -11.17 -2.88
C LEU A 112 -13.89 -11.53 -1.53
N ARG A 113 -13.71 -12.83 -1.26
CA ARG A 113 -12.94 -13.38 -0.14
C ARG A 113 -13.30 -12.82 1.25
N LYS A 114 -14.57 -12.50 1.50
CA LYS A 114 -15.03 -11.89 2.76
C LYS A 114 -14.84 -12.78 4.01
N GLY A 115 -14.70 -14.09 3.82
CA GLY A 115 -14.39 -15.04 4.91
C GLY A 115 -12.90 -15.22 5.19
N GLU A 116 -12.02 -14.64 4.37
CA GLU A 116 -10.58 -14.83 4.50
C GLU A 116 -10.03 -14.09 5.72
N ILE A 117 -9.10 -14.74 6.43
CA ILE A 117 -8.41 -14.13 7.59
C ILE A 117 -7.05 -13.64 7.13
N MET A 118 -6.77 -12.36 7.35
CA MET A 118 -5.52 -11.69 7.00
C MET A 118 -4.94 -10.97 8.22
N SER A 119 -4.33 -11.74 9.11
CA SER A 119 -3.78 -11.25 10.38
C SER A 119 -2.33 -10.77 10.30
N ILE A 120 -1.61 -11.16 9.23
CA ILE A 120 -0.18 -10.84 9.10
C ILE A 120 -0.02 -9.54 8.31
N PRO A 121 0.53 -8.48 8.91
CA PRO A 121 0.81 -7.24 8.19
C PRO A 121 1.95 -7.44 7.17
N SER A 122 2.01 -6.58 6.17
CA SER A 122 3.10 -6.59 5.20
C SER A 122 4.45 -6.32 5.86
N LYS A 123 5.51 -6.90 5.31
CA LYS A 123 6.88 -6.45 5.59
C LYS A 123 7.05 -5.00 5.16
N ILE A 124 7.93 -4.28 5.83
CA ILE A 124 8.31 -2.91 5.45
C ILE A 124 9.83 -2.89 5.26
N ILE A 125 10.25 -2.43 4.09
CA ILE A 125 11.64 -2.34 3.69
C ILE A 125 11.91 -0.91 3.24
N LEU A 126 12.91 -0.29 3.85
CA LEU A 126 13.42 1.01 3.46
C LEU A 126 14.48 0.83 2.38
N ILE A 127 14.33 1.52 1.27
CA ILE A 127 15.35 1.62 0.21
C ILE A 127 16.12 2.90 0.44
N ASN A 128 17.44 2.79 0.58
CA ASN A 128 18.32 3.92 0.75
C ASN A 128 18.71 4.53 -0.62
N THR A 129 19.21 5.75 -0.60
CA THR A 129 19.65 6.46 -1.82
C THR A 129 20.85 5.80 -2.51
N ASP A 130 21.66 5.05 -1.77
CA ASP A 130 22.80 4.27 -2.28
C ASP A 130 22.41 2.89 -2.84
N GLY A 131 21.12 2.55 -2.86
CA GLY A 131 20.59 1.26 -3.33
C GLY A 131 20.61 0.14 -2.28
N THR A 132 21.16 0.39 -1.11
CA THR A 132 21.05 -0.56 0.02
C THR A 132 19.65 -0.57 0.59
N TYR A 133 19.32 -1.54 1.43
CA TYR A 133 18.00 -1.63 2.05
C TYR A 133 18.09 -1.98 3.53
N THR A 134 17.07 -1.55 4.28
CA THR A 134 16.90 -1.84 5.70
C THR A 134 15.52 -2.41 5.94
N LYS A 135 15.42 -3.56 6.60
CA LYS A 135 14.15 -4.13 7.02
C LYS A 135 13.67 -3.42 8.28
N ILE A 136 12.48 -2.80 8.22
CA ILE A 136 11.84 -2.11 9.35
C ILE A 136 10.87 -3.05 10.07
N ARG A 137 10.14 -3.91 9.31
CA ARG A 137 9.17 -4.87 9.86
C ARG A 137 9.13 -6.15 9.02
#